data_bfe885f5b44e6d5c584776429425099c
#
_entry.id   bfe885f5b44e6d5c584776429425099c
#
_cell.length_a   1.000
_cell.length_b   1.000
_cell.length_c   1.000
_cell.angle_alpha   90.00
_cell.angle_beta   90.00
_cell.angle_gamma   90.00
#
_symmetry.space_group_name_H-M   'P 1'
#
loop_
_entity.id
_entity.type
_entity.pdbx_description
1 polymer ?
#
loop_
_entity_poly.entity_id
_entity_poly.type
_entity_poly.pdbx_seq_one_letter_code
_entity_poly.pdbx_strand_id
1 'polypeptide(L)'
;MPTISIRAHGLSASKYQQLVNPETGEIVKLAAFQPPERTTCGGWTRNVARRNEQRLQQVDFESIDGEPAFVTLTMPSQQMNEVTSKQFHRWLNTWLVYMRRRGCVHYYWILEFQGSGNPHLHVIVWLTDWRTGGAKRGYTSHSWVSDSGVVEQYKALAYWVKRLNGDGVAAKVDAQNFQLVELGKSSNVDGVTLESSTPERLLMYLAKHAARGVAHYQRQISNMPEDWKYGSGRVWGHDGKLPLREQLDYECSYEVFWQYRRLVRRCVCANASKMTDDDRRRRSIVSARRMLRCSRPDVSPYRGVSAWIPETVAKQLMASIPAEGGER
;
A
#
# COMPACT_ATOMS: atom_id res chain seq x y z
N MET A 1 1.68 -18.80 21.00
CA MET A 1 1.03 -19.71 20.01
C MET A 1 1.11 -19.10 18.61
N PRO A 2 0.98 -19.88 17.53
CA PRO A 2 0.81 -19.32 16.20
C PRO A 2 -0.48 -18.50 16.12
N THR A 3 -0.46 -17.45 15.28
CA THR A 3 -1.61 -16.55 15.09
C THR A 3 -1.92 -16.44 13.61
N ILE A 4 -3.18 -16.58 13.25
CA ILE A 4 -3.72 -16.32 11.94
C ILE A 4 -4.49 -15.00 12.02
N SER A 5 -4.07 -14.01 11.24
CA SER A 5 -4.70 -12.69 11.17
C SER A 5 -5.42 -12.54 9.84
N ILE A 6 -6.72 -12.26 9.89
CA ILE A 6 -7.58 -12.04 8.72
C ILE A 6 -7.98 -10.57 8.68
N ARG A 7 -7.88 -9.96 7.50
CA ARG A 7 -8.23 -8.56 7.20
C ARG A 7 -9.18 -8.51 6.01
N ALA A 8 -9.80 -7.39 5.76
CA ALA A 8 -10.76 -7.22 4.65
C ALA A 8 -10.23 -7.78 3.31
N HIS A 9 -8.97 -7.51 2.98
CA HIS A 9 -8.37 -7.85 1.68
C HIS A 9 -7.10 -8.70 1.80
N GLY A 10 -6.81 -9.24 2.97
CA GLY A 10 -5.59 -10.01 3.15
C GLY A 10 -5.54 -10.84 4.41
N LEU A 11 -4.57 -11.71 4.45
CA LEU A 11 -4.29 -12.54 5.61
C LEU A 11 -2.81 -12.68 5.89
N SER A 12 -2.50 -13.03 7.12
CA SER A 12 -1.17 -13.50 7.49
C SER A 12 -1.28 -14.62 8.52
N ALA A 13 -0.36 -15.58 8.43
CA ALA A 13 -0.15 -16.55 9.49
C ALA A 13 1.28 -16.41 9.99
N SER A 14 1.43 -16.15 11.27
CA SER A 14 2.71 -15.93 11.91
C SER A 14 2.86 -16.79 13.15
N LYS A 15 4.12 -17.08 13.50
CA LYS A 15 4.50 -17.78 14.70
C LYS A 15 5.14 -16.77 15.64
N TYR A 16 4.55 -16.58 16.79
CA TYR A 16 5.24 -15.90 17.88
C TYR A 16 6.17 -16.91 18.55
N GLN A 17 7.46 -16.66 18.52
CA GLN A 17 8.41 -17.41 19.30
C GLN A 17 8.54 -16.70 20.65
N GLN A 18 7.87 -17.21 21.68
CA GLN A 18 8.25 -16.87 23.04
C GLN A 18 9.63 -17.51 23.26
N LEU A 19 10.62 -16.69 23.57
CA LEU A 19 11.90 -17.19 24.04
C LEU A 19 11.65 -17.75 25.45
N VAL A 20 11.74 -19.07 25.57
CA VAL A 20 11.68 -19.76 26.85
C VAL A 20 13.12 -20.03 27.26
N ASN A 21 13.49 -19.68 28.46
CA ASN A 21 14.78 -20.09 29.01
C ASN A 21 14.83 -21.64 29.04
N PRO A 22 15.78 -22.28 28.35
CA PRO A 22 15.81 -23.72 28.25
C PRO A 22 16.09 -24.42 29.62
N GLU A 23 16.64 -23.69 30.58
CA GLU A 23 17.01 -24.25 31.90
C GLU A 23 15.87 -24.09 32.92
N THR A 24 15.12 -22.97 32.89
CA THR A 24 14.09 -22.73 33.91
C THR A 24 12.67 -22.94 33.38
N GLY A 25 12.46 -23.08 32.06
CA GLY A 25 11.15 -23.17 31.45
C GLY A 25 10.36 -21.83 31.48
N GLU A 26 10.93 -20.80 32.05
CA GLU A 26 10.28 -19.49 32.16
C GLU A 26 10.33 -18.74 30.83
N ILE A 27 9.24 -18.04 30.54
CA ILE A 27 9.20 -17.11 29.41
C ILE A 27 10.20 -15.98 29.69
N VAL A 28 11.28 -15.93 28.90
CA VAL A 28 12.19 -14.80 28.93
C VAL A 28 11.37 -13.58 28.50
N LYS A 29 10.85 -12.83 29.46
CA LYS A 29 10.40 -11.46 29.21
C LYS A 29 11.66 -10.72 28.77
N LEU A 30 11.84 -10.57 27.46
CA LEU A 30 12.80 -9.60 26.94
C LEU A 30 12.57 -8.32 27.74
N ALA A 31 13.62 -7.85 28.42
CA ALA A 31 13.62 -6.66 29.27
C ALA A 31 12.76 -5.62 28.57
N ALA A 32 11.80 -5.05 29.31
CA ALA A 32 10.71 -4.27 28.78
C ALA A 32 11.20 -3.47 27.57
N PHE A 33 10.69 -3.82 26.39
CA PHE A 33 11.13 -3.22 25.14
C PHE A 33 11.00 -1.72 25.31
N GLN A 34 12.10 -1.06 25.69
CA GLN A 34 12.14 0.37 25.61
C GLN A 34 12.00 0.66 24.11
N PRO A 35 10.90 1.31 23.70
CA PRO A 35 10.77 1.68 22.30
C PRO A 35 12.06 2.42 21.96
N PRO A 36 12.82 1.98 20.94
CA PRO A 36 14.05 2.68 20.58
C PRO A 36 13.68 4.14 20.44
N GLU A 37 14.50 5.03 21.01
CA GLU A 37 14.36 6.46 20.75
C GLU A 37 14.01 6.64 19.29
N ARG A 38 13.02 7.49 18.99
CA ARG A 38 12.51 7.66 17.62
C ARG A 38 13.69 7.97 16.69
N THR A 39 14.35 6.91 16.26
CA THR A 39 15.41 7.00 15.27
C THR A 39 14.82 7.59 14.01
N THR A 40 15.56 8.47 13.39
CA THR A 40 15.25 9.06 12.10
C THR A 40 14.71 7.98 11.14
N CYS A 41 13.53 8.21 10.58
CA CYS A 41 12.87 7.23 9.71
C CYS A 41 13.73 7.06 8.44
N GLY A 42 14.44 5.95 8.33
CA GLY A 42 15.36 5.62 7.22
C GLY A 42 14.67 5.07 5.97
N GLY A 43 13.51 5.59 5.60
CA GLY A 43 12.83 5.21 4.36
C GLY A 43 12.10 3.86 4.43
N TRP A 44 12.14 3.11 3.34
CA TRP A 44 11.47 1.82 3.20
C TRP A 44 12.27 0.70 3.87
N THR A 45 11.92 0.35 5.09
CA THR A 45 12.39 -0.87 5.75
C THR A 45 11.37 -2.00 5.55
N ARG A 46 11.78 -3.26 5.80
CA ARG A 46 10.85 -4.41 5.75
C ARG A 46 9.64 -4.22 6.68
N ASN A 47 9.84 -3.65 7.85
CA ASN A 47 8.76 -3.39 8.81
C ASN A 47 7.82 -2.28 8.30
N VAL A 48 8.36 -1.22 7.72
CA VAL A 48 7.58 -0.12 7.13
C VAL A 48 6.74 -0.65 5.96
N ALA A 49 7.34 -1.42 5.05
CA ALA A 49 6.64 -2.04 3.91
C ALA A 49 5.52 -2.98 4.38
N ARG A 50 5.80 -3.83 5.39
CA ARG A 50 4.79 -4.73 5.96
C ARG A 50 3.63 -3.97 6.62
N ARG A 51 3.91 -2.91 7.39
CA ARG A 51 2.86 -2.08 8.00
C ARG A 51 1.99 -1.39 6.96
N ASN A 52 2.60 -0.88 5.89
CA ASN A 52 1.88 -0.28 4.77
C ASN A 52 0.94 -1.30 4.11
N GLU A 53 1.47 -2.50 3.79
CA GLU A 53 0.68 -3.59 3.22
C GLU A 53 -0.49 -4.01 4.13
N GLN A 54 -0.23 -4.22 5.43
CA GLN A 54 -1.26 -4.58 6.40
C GLN A 54 -2.33 -3.50 6.54
N ARG A 55 -1.94 -2.23 6.51
CA ARG A 55 -2.89 -1.11 6.56
C ARG A 55 -3.78 -1.08 5.34
N LEU A 56 -3.23 -1.24 4.14
CA LEU A 56 -4.02 -1.31 2.91
C LEU A 56 -4.99 -2.50 2.91
N GLN A 57 -4.58 -3.65 3.46
CA GLN A 57 -5.45 -4.81 3.59
C GLN A 57 -6.64 -4.60 4.54
N GLN A 58 -6.59 -3.58 5.39
CA GLN A 58 -7.66 -3.22 6.33
C GLN A 58 -8.64 -2.17 5.79
N VAL A 59 -8.31 -1.47 4.70
CA VAL A 59 -9.16 -0.38 4.18
C VAL A 59 -10.54 -0.93 3.82
N ASP A 60 -11.58 -0.28 4.34
CA ASP A 60 -12.96 -0.60 4.01
C ASP A 60 -13.45 0.28 2.87
N PHE A 61 -13.20 -0.17 1.65
CA PHE A 61 -13.53 0.58 0.43
C PHE A 61 -15.03 0.78 0.23
N GLU A 62 -15.86 -0.11 0.78
CA GLU A 62 -17.32 -0.02 0.68
C GLU A 62 -17.88 1.12 1.55
N SER A 63 -17.16 1.48 2.61
CA SER A 63 -17.54 2.54 3.55
C SER A 63 -16.88 3.89 3.22
N ILE A 64 -16.15 3.99 2.11
CA ILE A 64 -15.52 5.25 1.70
C ILE A 64 -16.49 6.06 0.86
N ASP A 65 -16.84 7.24 1.36
CA ASP A 65 -17.60 8.22 0.60
C ASP A 65 -16.71 8.90 -0.46
N GLY A 66 -17.34 9.26 -1.59
CA GLY A 66 -16.68 10.00 -2.67
C GLY A 66 -16.05 9.10 -3.75
N GLU A 67 -15.75 9.74 -4.87
CA GLU A 67 -15.18 9.09 -6.05
C GLU A 67 -13.66 9.13 -6.02
N PRO A 68 -12.99 8.04 -6.37
CA PRO A 68 -11.54 7.97 -6.31
C PRO A 68 -10.86 8.69 -7.47
N ALA A 69 -9.71 9.30 -7.17
CA ALA A 69 -8.79 9.79 -8.17
C ALA A 69 -7.36 9.40 -7.83
N PHE A 70 -6.57 9.07 -8.86
CA PHE A 70 -5.14 8.85 -8.74
C PHE A 70 -4.38 10.11 -9.05
N VAL A 71 -3.46 10.48 -8.18
CA VAL A 71 -2.59 11.63 -8.36
C VAL A 71 -1.14 11.17 -8.28
N THR A 72 -0.37 11.53 -9.28
CA THR A 72 1.08 11.30 -9.29
C THR A 72 1.78 12.66 -9.27
N LEU A 73 2.55 12.91 -8.23
CA LEU A 73 3.31 14.14 -8.05
C LEU A 73 4.80 13.83 -8.10
N THR A 74 5.47 14.38 -9.11
CA THR A 74 6.88 14.13 -9.39
C THR A 74 7.69 15.42 -9.22
N MET A 75 8.86 15.30 -8.63
CA MET A 75 9.82 16.41 -8.57
C MET A 75 10.79 16.37 -9.75
N PRO A 76 11.23 17.55 -10.27
CA PRO A 76 12.21 17.61 -11.34
C PRO A 76 13.59 17.15 -10.84
N SER A 77 14.34 16.46 -11.72
CA SER A 77 15.63 15.83 -11.39
C SER A 77 16.76 16.78 -11.05
N GLN A 78 16.73 17.98 -11.57
CA GLN A 78 17.88 18.90 -11.56
C GLN A 78 18.13 19.60 -10.21
N GLN A 79 17.22 19.50 -9.23
CA GLN A 79 17.29 20.30 -8.00
C GLN A 79 17.17 19.45 -6.72
N MET A 80 17.36 18.14 -6.83
CA MET A 80 17.10 17.23 -5.72
C MET A 80 18.07 17.31 -4.55
N ASN A 81 19.29 17.76 -4.79
CA ASN A 81 20.31 17.89 -3.74
C ASN A 81 20.04 19.06 -2.79
N GLU A 82 19.12 19.97 -3.16
CA GLU A 82 18.78 21.17 -2.39
C GLU A 82 17.50 21.03 -1.56
N VAL A 83 16.69 19.98 -1.83
CA VAL A 83 15.40 19.79 -1.18
C VAL A 83 15.50 18.76 -0.06
N THR A 84 15.30 19.21 1.17
CA THR A 84 15.25 18.34 2.33
C THR A 84 13.93 17.55 2.40
N SER A 85 13.95 16.37 3.03
CA SER A 85 12.73 15.59 3.26
C SER A 85 11.69 16.35 4.08
N LYS A 86 12.13 17.17 5.03
CA LYS A 86 11.25 18.03 5.84
C LYS A 86 10.52 19.07 5.00
N GLN A 87 11.19 19.67 4.03
CA GLN A 87 10.60 20.63 3.10
C GLN A 87 9.56 19.95 2.19
N PHE A 88 9.91 18.79 1.64
CA PHE A 88 8.97 18.00 0.84
C PHE A 88 7.70 17.63 1.61
N HIS A 89 7.81 17.13 2.83
CA HIS A 89 6.66 16.81 3.67
C HIS A 89 5.82 18.03 4.04
N ARG A 90 6.44 19.21 4.19
CA ARG A 90 5.70 20.47 4.36
C ARG A 90 4.87 20.80 3.13
N TRP A 91 5.41 20.65 1.93
CA TRP A 91 4.66 20.84 0.68
C TRP A 91 3.52 19.85 0.54
N LEU A 92 3.79 18.57 0.79
CA LEU A 92 2.77 17.52 0.77
C LEU A 92 1.63 17.83 1.74
N ASN A 93 1.94 18.16 2.98
CA ASN A 93 0.92 18.51 3.97
C ASN A 93 0.10 19.73 3.55
N THR A 94 0.74 20.75 3.00
CA THR A 94 0.07 21.95 2.50
C THR A 94 -0.86 21.61 1.32
N TRP A 95 -0.42 20.75 0.41
CA TRP A 95 -1.23 20.27 -0.71
C TRP A 95 -2.42 19.42 -0.23
N LEU A 96 -2.22 18.51 0.73
CA LEU A 96 -3.30 17.71 1.32
C LEU A 96 -4.35 18.59 2.03
N VAL A 97 -3.92 19.65 2.72
CA VAL A 97 -4.85 20.64 3.30
C VAL A 97 -5.63 21.37 2.21
N TYR A 98 -4.99 21.75 1.11
CA TYR A 98 -5.65 22.34 -0.05
C TYR A 98 -6.70 21.40 -0.63
N MET A 99 -6.36 20.10 -0.81
CA MET A 99 -7.28 19.09 -1.31
C MET A 99 -8.51 18.90 -0.40
N ARG A 100 -8.30 18.83 0.91
CA ARG A 100 -9.40 18.72 1.88
C ARG A 100 -10.39 19.89 1.81
N ARG A 101 -9.90 21.11 1.64
CA ARG A 101 -10.73 22.31 1.48
C ARG A 101 -11.53 22.30 0.18
N ARG A 102 -11.27 21.36 -0.72
CA ARG A 102 -11.86 21.21 -2.04
C ARG A 102 -12.65 19.92 -2.23
N GLY A 103 -13.11 19.30 -1.13
CA GLY A 103 -13.96 18.11 -1.19
C GLY A 103 -13.20 16.78 -1.15
N CYS A 104 -11.89 16.77 -0.86
CA CYS A 104 -11.19 15.53 -0.59
C CYS A 104 -11.55 15.04 0.82
N VAL A 105 -12.32 13.95 0.92
CA VAL A 105 -12.75 13.36 2.18
C VAL A 105 -11.71 12.42 2.75
N HIS A 106 -11.07 11.62 1.90
CA HIS A 106 -10.03 10.68 2.29
C HIS A 106 -8.85 10.72 1.33
N TYR A 107 -7.68 10.32 1.80
CA TYR A 107 -6.50 10.10 0.97
C TYR A 107 -5.61 9.00 1.53
N TYR A 108 -4.84 8.39 0.62
CA TYR A 108 -3.75 7.48 0.92
C TYR A 108 -2.57 7.79 -0.01
N TRP A 109 -1.35 7.88 0.51
CA TRP A 109 -0.19 8.21 -0.29
C TRP A 109 1.00 7.29 -0.03
N ILE A 110 1.80 7.08 -1.05
CA ILE A 110 3.04 6.30 -1.04
C ILE A 110 4.13 7.13 -1.73
N LEU A 111 5.25 7.30 -1.06
CA LEU A 111 6.43 7.97 -1.57
C LEU A 111 7.46 6.92 -2.02
N GLU A 112 7.87 7.01 -3.27
CA GLU A 112 8.93 6.20 -3.86
C GLU A 112 9.97 7.11 -4.50
N PHE A 113 11.11 6.58 -4.93
CA PHE A 113 12.18 7.34 -5.57
C PHE A 113 12.41 6.77 -6.97
N GLN A 114 12.41 7.63 -7.97
CA GLN A 114 12.76 7.22 -9.34
C GLN A 114 14.23 6.80 -9.39
N GLY A 115 14.65 6.14 -10.49
CA GLY A 115 16.06 5.77 -10.68
C GLY A 115 17.03 6.96 -10.67
N SER A 116 16.52 8.15 -10.96
CA SER A 116 17.23 9.44 -10.86
C SER A 116 17.32 10.01 -9.44
N GLY A 117 16.76 9.34 -8.43
CA GLY A 117 16.70 9.81 -7.05
C GLY A 117 15.54 10.76 -6.73
N ASN A 118 14.69 11.09 -7.71
CA ASN A 118 13.60 12.04 -7.50
C ASN A 118 12.47 11.41 -6.67
N PRO A 119 11.95 12.13 -5.65
CA PRO A 119 10.73 11.74 -4.99
C PRO A 119 9.57 11.67 -5.99
N HIS A 120 8.86 10.57 -5.93
CA HIS A 120 7.72 10.25 -6.75
C HIS A 120 6.57 9.80 -5.85
N LEU A 121 5.54 10.62 -5.79
CA LEU A 121 4.44 10.41 -4.86
C LEU A 121 3.22 9.88 -5.61
N HIS A 122 2.74 8.72 -5.20
CA HIS A 122 1.45 8.18 -5.63
C HIS A 122 0.42 8.45 -4.54
N VAL A 123 -0.67 9.11 -4.90
CA VAL A 123 -1.76 9.43 -3.98
C VAL A 123 -3.06 8.91 -4.57
N ILE A 124 -3.89 8.25 -3.76
CA ILE A 124 -5.32 8.14 -4.03
C ILE A 124 -6.03 9.16 -3.15
N VAL A 125 -6.94 9.89 -3.73
CA VAL A 125 -7.85 10.80 -3.06
C VAL A 125 -9.29 10.40 -3.36
N TRP A 126 -10.19 10.60 -2.41
CA TRP A 126 -11.63 10.42 -2.61
C TRP A 126 -12.30 11.78 -2.52
N LEU A 127 -13.11 12.12 -3.53
CA LEU A 127 -13.67 13.44 -3.77
C LEU A 127 -15.20 13.38 -3.75
N THR A 128 -15.86 14.26 -2.97
CA THR A 128 -17.32 14.29 -2.85
C THR A 128 -18.01 15.06 -3.99
N ASP A 129 -17.34 16.06 -4.53
CA ASP A 129 -17.94 16.97 -5.53
C ASP A 129 -17.51 16.65 -6.96
N TRP A 130 -17.30 15.35 -7.22
CA TRP A 130 -16.92 14.87 -8.53
C TRP A 130 -18.17 14.80 -9.44
N ARG A 131 -18.12 15.49 -10.57
CA ARG A 131 -19.16 15.43 -11.59
C ARG A 131 -18.58 14.92 -12.90
N THR A 132 -19.30 13.98 -13.54
CA THR A 132 -19.08 13.66 -14.94
C THR A 132 -19.41 14.89 -15.77
N GLY A 133 -18.44 15.74 -16.05
CA GLY A 133 -18.60 16.91 -16.89
C GLY A 133 -18.87 16.46 -18.32
N GLY A 134 -20.08 16.74 -18.84
CA GLY A 134 -20.34 16.59 -20.26
C GLY A 134 -19.29 17.37 -21.07
N ALA A 135 -18.93 16.84 -22.24
CA ALA A 135 -17.90 17.32 -23.16
C ALA A 135 -18.14 18.76 -23.64
N LYS A 136 -18.11 19.74 -22.75
CA LYS A 136 -18.10 21.16 -23.12
C LYS A 136 -16.65 21.65 -23.05
N ARG A 137 -16.10 22.02 -24.19
CA ARG A 137 -14.81 22.70 -24.40
C ARG A 137 -13.55 21.80 -24.36
N GLY A 138 -13.55 20.59 -24.99
CA GLY A 138 -12.32 19.83 -25.23
C GLY A 138 -11.74 19.14 -23.99
N TYR A 139 -12.47 19.09 -22.89
CA TYR A 139 -12.12 18.31 -21.70
C TYR A 139 -12.57 16.86 -21.88
N THR A 140 -11.75 15.93 -21.43
CA THR A 140 -12.13 14.51 -21.34
C THR A 140 -13.42 14.33 -20.53
N SER A 141 -14.18 13.31 -20.79
CA SER A 141 -15.51 13.03 -20.21
C SER A 141 -15.54 12.96 -18.66
N HIS A 142 -14.41 13.04 -18.00
CA HIS A 142 -14.25 12.93 -16.56
C HIS A 142 -13.43 14.13 -16.07
N SER A 143 -14.08 15.04 -15.39
CA SER A 143 -13.43 16.22 -14.81
C SER A 143 -14.01 16.50 -13.43
N TRP A 144 -13.14 16.76 -12.47
CA TRP A 144 -13.54 17.32 -11.19
C TRP A 144 -13.78 18.82 -11.39
N VAL A 145 -15.03 19.20 -11.34
CA VAL A 145 -15.46 20.57 -11.68
C VAL A 145 -16.19 21.18 -10.49
N SER A 146 -15.76 22.37 -10.07
CA SER A 146 -16.47 23.14 -9.04
C SER A 146 -17.83 23.65 -9.54
N ASP A 147 -18.69 24.10 -8.62
CA ASP A 147 -20.00 24.69 -8.95
C ASP A 147 -19.88 25.89 -9.92
N SER A 148 -18.76 26.59 -9.90
CA SER A 148 -18.43 27.65 -10.86
C SER A 148 -17.97 27.16 -12.24
N GLY A 149 -17.95 25.83 -12.49
CA GLY A 149 -17.53 25.23 -13.75
C GLY A 149 -16.01 25.20 -13.97
N VAL A 150 -15.23 25.40 -12.92
CA VAL A 150 -13.76 25.40 -12.99
C VAL A 150 -13.21 24.00 -12.77
N VAL A 151 -12.23 23.58 -13.59
CA VAL A 151 -11.57 22.27 -13.51
C VAL A 151 -10.62 22.24 -12.31
N GLU A 152 -11.04 21.60 -11.23
CA GLU A 152 -10.32 21.60 -9.95
C GLU A 152 -9.06 20.71 -9.97
N GLN A 153 -9.03 19.62 -10.76
CA GLN A 153 -7.82 18.79 -10.89
C GLN A 153 -6.62 19.59 -11.42
N TYR A 154 -6.85 20.46 -12.41
CA TYR A 154 -5.78 21.33 -12.91
C TYR A 154 -5.30 22.31 -11.85
N LYS A 155 -6.23 22.92 -11.10
CA LYS A 155 -5.88 23.81 -9.99
C LYS A 155 -5.10 23.07 -8.88
N ALA A 156 -5.45 21.81 -8.59
CA ALA A 156 -4.74 21.02 -7.60
C ALA A 156 -3.28 20.76 -8.01
N LEU A 157 -3.04 20.44 -9.28
CA LEU A 157 -1.69 20.29 -9.83
C LEU A 157 -0.95 21.63 -9.89
N ALA A 158 -1.61 22.70 -10.35
CA ALA A 158 -1.03 24.03 -10.41
C ALA A 158 -0.66 24.55 -9.00
N TYR A 159 -1.47 24.24 -7.98
CA TYR A 159 -1.16 24.58 -6.60
C TYR A 159 0.09 23.87 -6.08
N TRP A 160 0.25 22.57 -6.37
CA TRP A 160 1.47 21.82 -6.06
C TRP A 160 2.69 22.49 -6.70
N VAL A 161 2.65 22.69 -8.02
CA VAL A 161 3.73 23.30 -8.78
C VAL A 161 4.07 24.72 -8.29
N LYS A 162 3.05 25.53 -7.99
CA LYS A 162 3.25 26.87 -7.43
C LYS A 162 4.01 26.84 -6.10
N ARG A 163 3.73 25.84 -5.24
CA ARG A 163 4.43 25.71 -3.97
C ARG A 163 5.90 25.36 -4.16
N LEU A 164 6.21 24.43 -5.06
CA LEU A 164 7.57 24.06 -5.40
C LEU A 164 8.32 25.26 -5.99
N ASN A 165 7.74 25.93 -6.99
CA ASN A 165 8.36 27.06 -7.67
C ASN A 165 8.59 28.26 -6.72
N GLY A 166 7.69 28.46 -5.75
CA GLY A 166 7.86 29.48 -4.72
C GLY A 166 9.07 29.28 -3.81
N ASP A 167 9.51 28.03 -3.69
CA ASP A 167 10.70 27.63 -2.91
C ASP A 167 11.92 27.33 -3.85
N GLY A 168 11.89 27.79 -5.12
CA GLY A 168 13.01 27.69 -6.06
C GLY A 168 13.08 26.42 -6.90
N VAL A 169 12.13 25.50 -6.77
CA VAL A 169 12.09 24.23 -7.53
C VAL A 169 11.33 24.40 -8.83
N ALA A 170 12.02 24.33 -9.98
CA ALA A 170 11.44 24.55 -11.31
C ALA A 170 10.52 23.39 -11.77
N ALA A 171 9.39 23.22 -11.09
CA ALA A 171 8.39 22.19 -11.42
C ALA A 171 7.45 22.63 -12.55
N LYS A 172 6.93 21.65 -13.31
CA LYS A 172 5.96 21.87 -14.40
C LYS A 172 4.69 21.09 -14.13
N VAL A 173 3.53 21.65 -14.51
CA VAL A 173 2.22 21.00 -14.36
C VAL A 173 2.12 19.76 -15.22
N ASP A 174 2.64 19.79 -16.45
CA ASP A 174 2.60 18.68 -17.40
C ASP A 174 3.40 17.43 -16.94
N ALA A 175 4.31 17.62 -15.97
CA ALA A 175 5.02 16.52 -15.32
C ALA A 175 4.22 15.82 -14.21
N GLN A 176 3.04 16.33 -13.91
CA GLN A 176 2.14 15.82 -12.87
C GLN A 176 0.94 15.11 -13.52
N ASN A 177 0.37 14.16 -12.82
CA ASN A 177 -0.82 13.47 -13.29
C ASN A 177 -1.93 13.51 -12.25
N PHE A 178 -3.15 13.75 -12.71
CA PHE A 178 -4.37 13.69 -11.89
C PHE A 178 -5.46 13.02 -12.71
N GLN A 179 -5.79 11.80 -12.35
CA GLN A 179 -6.71 10.95 -13.10
C GLN A 179 -7.90 10.54 -12.23
N LEU A 180 -9.09 10.96 -12.63
CA LEU A 180 -10.34 10.49 -12.06
C LEU A 180 -10.61 9.06 -12.51
N VAL A 181 -11.13 8.24 -11.61
CA VAL A 181 -11.49 6.85 -11.89
C VAL A 181 -12.98 6.67 -11.67
N GLU A 182 -13.69 6.36 -12.73
CA GLU A 182 -15.11 6.05 -12.65
C GLU A 182 -15.29 4.58 -12.27
N LEU A 183 -15.93 4.34 -11.12
CA LEU A 183 -16.24 2.99 -10.66
C LEU A 183 -17.19 2.31 -11.65
N GLY A 184 -16.95 1.03 -11.93
CA GLY A 184 -17.74 0.24 -12.90
C GLY A 184 -17.31 0.38 -14.36
N LYS A 185 -16.44 1.35 -14.72
CA LYS A 185 -15.92 1.52 -16.08
C LYS A 185 -14.45 1.15 -16.21
N SER A 186 -14.03 0.85 -17.42
CA SER A 186 -12.61 0.64 -17.73
C SER A 186 -11.84 1.97 -17.66
N SER A 187 -10.72 1.97 -16.97
CA SER A 187 -9.84 3.15 -16.83
C SER A 187 -8.39 2.75 -17.04
N ASN A 188 -7.60 3.61 -17.67
CA ASN A 188 -6.16 3.42 -17.79
C ASN A 188 -5.46 4.32 -16.76
N VAL A 189 -4.75 3.72 -15.80
CA VAL A 189 -4.00 4.43 -14.76
C VAL A 189 -2.52 4.13 -14.92
N ASP A 190 -1.72 5.12 -15.22
CA ASP A 190 -0.26 4.99 -15.42
C ASP A 190 0.11 3.82 -16.35
N GLY A 191 -0.59 3.69 -17.50
CA GLY A 191 -0.36 2.60 -18.47
C GLY A 191 -0.92 1.23 -18.03
N VAL A 192 -1.65 1.16 -16.93
CA VAL A 192 -2.36 -0.05 -16.48
C VAL A 192 -3.84 0.09 -16.78
N THR A 193 -4.35 -0.76 -17.67
CA THR A 193 -5.79 -0.82 -17.92
C THR A 193 -6.49 -1.49 -16.73
N LEU A 194 -7.35 -0.75 -16.06
CA LEU A 194 -8.26 -1.24 -15.04
C LEU A 194 -9.59 -1.55 -15.74
N GLU A 195 -9.77 -2.80 -16.17
CA GLU A 195 -11.05 -3.24 -16.70
C GLU A 195 -12.08 -3.23 -15.58
N SER A 196 -13.17 -2.47 -15.74
CA SER A 196 -14.22 -2.33 -14.73
C SER A 196 -13.64 -1.95 -13.35
N SER A 197 -13.38 -0.66 -13.15
CA SER A 197 -12.79 -0.13 -11.90
C SER A 197 -13.70 -0.45 -10.72
N THR A 198 -13.36 -1.49 -9.96
CA THR A 198 -14.00 -1.80 -8.68
C THR A 198 -13.11 -1.31 -7.53
N PRO A 199 -13.67 -1.09 -6.33
CA PRO A 199 -12.88 -0.72 -5.15
C PRO A 199 -11.69 -1.66 -4.91
N GLU A 200 -11.85 -2.97 -5.14
CA GLU A 200 -10.78 -3.96 -4.98
C GLU A 200 -9.68 -3.78 -6.03
N ARG A 201 -10.01 -3.38 -7.25
CA ARG A 201 -9.02 -3.13 -8.32
C ARG A 201 -8.22 -1.86 -8.06
N LEU A 202 -8.86 -0.83 -7.48
CA LEU A 202 -8.16 0.35 -7.00
C LEU A 202 -7.17 -0.01 -5.89
N LEU A 203 -7.60 -0.90 -4.99
CA LEU A 203 -6.73 -1.48 -3.99
C LEU A 203 -5.54 -2.21 -4.62
N MET A 204 -5.78 -2.98 -5.70
CA MET A 204 -4.72 -3.70 -6.40
C MET A 204 -3.68 -2.78 -7.03
N TYR A 205 -4.04 -1.58 -7.45
CA TYR A 205 -3.08 -0.57 -7.90
C TYR A 205 -2.18 -0.11 -6.74
N LEU A 206 -2.76 0.29 -5.60
CA LEU A 206 -1.99 0.61 -4.40
C LEU A 206 -1.23 -0.61 -3.87
N ALA A 207 -1.85 -1.79 -3.91
CA ALA A 207 -1.22 -3.04 -3.51
C ALA A 207 -0.02 -3.39 -4.38
N LYS A 208 -0.04 -3.07 -5.68
CA LYS A 208 1.12 -3.19 -6.56
C LYS A 208 2.30 -2.37 -6.02
N HIS A 209 2.06 -1.15 -5.58
CA HIS A 209 3.07 -0.31 -4.94
C HIS A 209 3.41 -0.82 -3.53
N ALA A 210 2.44 -1.21 -2.72
CA ALA A 210 2.68 -1.75 -1.38
C ALA A 210 3.41 -3.09 -1.38
N ALA A 211 3.09 -3.98 -2.33
CA ALA A 211 3.73 -5.29 -2.48
C ALA A 211 5.16 -5.23 -3.05
N ARG A 212 5.60 -4.06 -3.53
CA ARG A 212 7.01 -3.86 -3.89
C ARG A 212 7.86 -4.06 -2.65
N GLY A 213 8.71 -5.08 -2.69
CA GLY A 213 9.67 -5.33 -1.62
C GLY A 213 10.68 -4.20 -1.49
N VAL A 214 11.37 -4.13 -0.36
CA VAL A 214 12.45 -3.15 -0.12
C VAL A 214 13.60 -3.26 -1.12
N ALA A 215 13.74 -4.39 -1.81
CA ALA A 215 14.72 -4.59 -2.89
C ALA A 215 14.28 -3.96 -4.23
N HIS A 216 13.05 -3.44 -4.35
CA HIS A 216 12.62 -2.75 -5.56
C HIS A 216 13.42 -1.46 -5.73
N TYR A 217 13.90 -1.17 -6.95
CA TYR A 217 14.81 -0.05 -7.20
C TYR A 217 14.26 1.30 -6.70
N GLN A 218 12.96 1.54 -6.78
CA GLN A 218 12.32 2.77 -6.28
C GLN A 218 12.26 2.89 -4.73
N ARG A 219 12.73 1.87 -4.01
CA ARG A 219 12.75 1.84 -2.54
C ARG A 219 14.14 1.63 -1.96
N GLN A 220 15.13 1.44 -2.81
CA GLN A 220 16.51 1.26 -2.39
C GLN A 220 17.07 2.57 -1.85
N ILE A 221 17.79 2.49 -0.74
CA ILE A 221 18.48 3.63 -0.12
C ILE A 221 19.49 4.26 -1.09
N SER A 222 20.08 3.46 -1.97
CA SER A 222 21.00 3.96 -3.01
C SER A 222 20.39 4.97 -3.96
N ASN A 223 19.06 4.92 -4.16
CA ASN A 223 18.34 5.84 -5.04
C ASN A 223 17.76 7.05 -4.29
N MET A 224 18.04 7.17 -3.01
CA MET A 224 17.61 8.33 -2.22
C MET A 224 18.69 9.42 -2.26
N PRO A 225 18.32 10.71 -2.30
CA PRO A 225 19.24 11.80 -2.07
C PRO A 225 19.97 11.61 -0.73
N GLU A 226 21.21 12.06 -0.62
CA GLU A 226 22.06 11.80 0.56
C GLU A 226 21.40 12.25 1.86
N ASP A 227 20.86 13.48 1.89
CA ASP A 227 20.17 14.04 3.06
C ASP A 227 18.91 13.27 3.49
N TRP A 228 18.35 12.48 2.57
CA TRP A 228 17.13 11.72 2.84
C TRP A 228 17.43 10.33 3.40
N LYS A 229 18.64 9.81 3.21
CA LYS A 229 19.00 8.46 3.68
C LYS A 229 18.87 8.30 5.18
N TYR A 230 19.13 9.37 5.92
CA TYR A 230 19.12 9.39 7.38
C TYR A 230 17.91 10.07 7.99
N GLY A 231 17.03 10.65 7.19
CA GLY A 231 15.88 11.40 7.66
C GLY A 231 14.76 11.56 6.63
N SER A 232 14.45 10.51 5.87
CA SER A 232 13.42 10.55 4.83
C SER A 232 12.02 10.93 5.32
N GLY A 233 11.76 10.89 6.62
CA GLY A 233 10.43 11.04 7.16
C GLY A 233 9.54 9.84 6.83
N ARG A 234 8.23 10.04 6.83
CA ARG A 234 7.26 9.00 6.46
C ARG A 234 7.31 8.77 4.95
N VAL A 235 7.33 7.51 4.54
CA VAL A 235 7.28 7.12 3.13
C VAL A 235 5.89 6.66 2.69
N TRP A 236 4.93 6.64 3.58
CA TRP A 236 3.52 6.42 3.31
C TRP A 236 2.66 7.01 4.42
N GLY A 237 1.41 7.29 4.11
CA GLY A 237 0.45 7.77 5.08
C GLY A 237 -0.96 7.82 4.52
N HIS A 238 -1.90 8.04 5.40
CA HIS A 238 -3.30 8.20 5.07
C HIS A 238 -3.94 9.23 6.00
N ASP A 239 -5.13 9.65 5.67
CA ASP A 239 -5.94 10.47 6.55
C ASP A 239 -6.39 9.66 7.78
N GLY A 240 -6.48 10.33 8.93
CA GLY A 240 -6.81 9.69 10.21
C GLY A 240 -8.24 9.17 10.31
N LYS A 241 -9.11 9.54 9.36
CA LYS A 241 -10.53 9.13 9.30
C LYS A 241 -10.81 8.08 8.22
N LEU A 242 -9.77 7.60 7.52
CA LEU A 242 -9.94 6.56 6.51
C LEU A 242 -10.62 5.33 7.12
N PRO A 243 -11.76 4.86 6.58
CA PRO A 243 -12.46 3.70 7.10
C PRO A 243 -11.60 2.44 7.07
N LEU A 244 -11.55 1.73 8.17
CA LEU A 244 -10.75 0.52 8.32
C LEU A 244 -11.62 -0.57 8.95
N ARG A 245 -11.58 -1.78 8.39
CA ARG A 245 -12.13 -2.97 9.04
C ARG A 245 -11.16 -3.50 10.08
N GLU A 246 -11.72 -3.95 11.19
CA GLU A 246 -10.95 -4.57 12.24
C GLU A 246 -10.27 -5.87 11.75
N GLN A 247 -9.06 -6.09 12.22
CA GLN A 247 -8.35 -7.34 11.99
C GLN A 247 -8.87 -8.42 12.94
N LEU A 248 -9.18 -9.58 12.40
CA LEU A 248 -9.55 -10.75 13.19
C LEU A 248 -8.32 -11.62 13.45
N ASP A 249 -7.98 -11.82 14.70
CA ASP A 249 -6.85 -12.63 15.12
C ASP A 249 -7.32 -13.94 15.75
N TYR A 250 -6.80 -15.05 15.25
CA TYR A 250 -7.09 -16.40 15.73
C TYR A 250 -5.81 -17.04 16.25
N GLU A 251 -5.73 -17.30 17.53
CA GLU A 251 -4.71 -18.18 18.06
C GLU A 251 -5.03 -19.64 17.69
N CYS A 252 -4.05 -20.40 17.30
CA CYS A 252 -4.24 -21.78 16.82
C CYS A 252 -3.08 -22.68 17.21
N SER A 253 -3.33 -23.99 17.14
CA SER A 253 -2.26 -24.98 17.27
C SER A 253 -1.28 -24.92 16.10
N TYR A 254 -0.13 -25.56 16.27
CA TYR A 254 0.85 -25.70 15.18
C TYR A 254 0.30 -26.50 14.01
N GLU A 255 -0.55 -27.49 14.28
CA GLU A 255 -1.14 -28.30 13.22
C GLU A 255 -2.06 -27.46 12.32
N VAL A 256 -2.97 -26.71 12.92
CA VAL A 256 -3.85 -25.75 12.20
C VAL A 256 -3.02 -24.73 11.43
N PHE A 257 -1.97 -24.18 12.05
CA PHE A 257 -1.06 -23.23 11.38
C PHE A 257 -0.41 -23.83 10.12
N TRP A 258 0.07 -25.10 10.19
CA TRP A 258 0.69 -25.76 9.05
C TRP A 258 -0.31 -26.07 7.95
N GLN A 259 -1.51 -26.51 8.30
CA GLN A 259 -2.57 -26.80 7.35
C GLN A 259 -3.02 -25.51 6.66
N TYR A 260 -3.28 -24.44 7.41
CA TYR A 260 -3.69 -23.16 6.87
C TYR A 260 -2.67 -22.59 5.87
N ARG A 261 -1.39 -22.60 6.21
CA ARG A 261 -0.34 -22.16 5.28
C ARG A 261 -0.37 -22.92 3.94
N ARG A 262 -0.58 -24.21 3.97
CA ARG A 262 -0.67 -25.04 2.75
C ARG A 262 -1.90 -24.67 1.94
N LEU A 263 -3.04 -24.46 2.60
CA LEU A 263 -4.30 -24.05 1.95
C LEU A 263 -4.15 -22.67 1.30
N VAL A 264 -3.59 -21.70 1.99
CA VAL A 264 -3.29 -20.36 1.43
C VAL A 264 -2.41 -20.48 0.18
N ARG A 265 -1.33 -21.26 0.23
CA ARG A 265 -0.47 -21.47 -0.95
C ARG A 265 -1.26 -22.08 -2.11
N ARG A 266 -2.08 -23.11 -1.84
CA ARG A 266 -2.91 -23.75 -2.88
C ARG A 266 -3.88 -22.76 -3.50
N CYS A 267 -4.55 -21.96 -2.69
CA CYS A 267 -5.47 -20.91 -3.14
C CYS A 267 -4.75 -19.90 -4.05
N VAL A 268 -3.59 -19.39 -3.64
CA VAL A 268 -2.79 -18.45 -4.43
C VAL A 268 -2.30 -19.08 -5.74
N CYS A 269 -1.88 -20.34 -5.72
CA CYS A 269 -1.52 -21.08 -6.94
C CYS A 269 -2.71 -21.25 -7.89
N ALA A 270 -3.89 -21.62 -7.36
CA ALA A 270 -5.09 -21.78 -8.15
C ALA A 270 -5.56 -20.48 -8.80
N ASN A 271 -5.49 -19.36 -8.06
CA ASN A 271 -5.81 -18.05 -8.60
C ASN A 271 -4.80 -17.62 -9.68
N ALA A 272 -3.52 -17.88 -9.46
CA ALA A 272 -2.48 -17.61 -10.46
C ALA A 272 -2.69 -18.42 -11.75
N SER A 273 -3.18 -19.67 -11.65
CA SER A 273 -3.43 -20.53 -12.83
C SER A 273 -4.53 -20.01 -13.75
N LYS A 274 -5.44 -19.18 -13.21
CA LYS A 274 -6.56 -18.58 -13.96
C LYS A 274 -6.17 -17.33 -14.76
N MET A 275 -4.92 -16.84 -14.60
CA MET A 275 -4.45 -15.66 -15.31
C MET A 275 -4.30 -15.95 -16.81
N THR A 276 -4.74 -15.03 -17.66
CA THR A 276 -4.66 -15.13 -19.12
C THR A 276 -3.29 -14.81 -19.68
N ASP A 277 -2.53 -13.91 -19.03
CA ASP A 277 -1.16 -13.57 -19.38
C ASP A 277 -0.21 -14.70 -18.92
N ASP A 278 0.40 -15.41 -19.87
CA ASP A 278 1.24 -16.57 -19.63
C ASP A 278 2.48 -16.27 -18.80
N ASP A 279 3.16 -15.17 -19.07
CA ASP A 279 4.36 -14.78 -18.34
C ASP A 279 4.03 -14.37 -16.90
N ARG A 280 2.96 -13.62 -16.73
CA ARG A 280 2.47 -13.22 -15.41
C ARG A 280 2.00 -14.45 -14.63
N ARG A 281 1.25 -15.34 -15.26
CA ARG A 281 0.79 -16.62 -14.70
C ARG A 281 1.98 -17.45 -14.21
N ARG A 282 2.99 -17.66 -15.06
CA ARG A 282 4.19 -18.43 -14.71
C ARG A 282 4.93 -17.85 -13.53
N ARG A 283 5.18 -16.53 -13.52
CA ARG A 283 5.85 -15.83 -12.42
C ARG A 283 5.05 -15.94 -11.12
N SER A 284 3.73 -15.76 -11.18
CA SER A 284 2.84 -15.84 -10.01
C SER A 284 2.81 -17.25 -9.41
N ILE A 285 2.74 -18.31 -10.23
CA ILE A 285 2.80 -19.70 -9.76
C ILE A 285 4.15 -20.00 -9.12
N VAL A 286 5.26 -19.57 -9.71
CA VAL A 286 6.59 -19.78 -9.15
C VAL A 286 6.73 -19.06 -7.80
N SER A 287 6.24 -17.81 -7.71
CA SER A 287 6.22 -17.05 -6.47
C SER A 287 5.39 -17.73 -5.38
N ALA A 288 4.17 -18.17 -5.73
CA ALA A 288 3.28 -18.88 -4.80
C ALA A 288 3.87 -20.21 -4.31
N ARG A 289 4.54 -20.97 -5.18
CA ARG A 289 5.22 -22.21 -4.77
C ARG A 289 6.38 -21.96 -3.80
N ARG A 290 7.02 -20.79 -3.89
CA ARG A 290 8.13 -20.39 -3.03
C ARG A 290 7.70 -19.75 -1.72
N MET A 291 6.42 -19.33 -1.58
CA MET A 291 5.97 -18.54 -0.42
C MET A 291 6.18 -19.20 0.93
N LEU A 292 6.18 -20.54 0.99
CA LEU A 292 6.40 -21.29 2.23
C LEU A 292 7.89 -21.61 2.49
N ARG A 293 8.80 -21.31 1.56
CA ARG A 293 10.23 -21.61 1.74
C ARG A 293 10.85 -20.59 2.68
N CYS A 294 11.59 -21.07 3.67
CA CYS A 294 12.36 -20.20 4.55
C CYS A 294 13.61 -19.70 3.84
N SER A 295 13.88 -18.40 3.90
CA SER A 295 15.10 -17.79 3.36
C SER A 295 16.27 -17.81 4.33
N ARG A 296 16.00 -18.04 5.60
CA ARG A 296 16.98 -18.09 6.70
C ARG A 296 16.66 -19.29 7.60
N PRO A 297 16.92 -20.54 7.13
CA PRO A 297 16.64 -21.75 7.90
C PRO A 297 17.50 -21.88 9.17
N ASP A 298 18.64 -21.18 9.21
CA ASP A 298 19.51 -21.01 10.37
C ASP A 298 18.85 -20.20 11.51
N VAL A 299 17.94 -19.26 11.15
CA VAL A 299 17.23 -18.44 12.14
C VAL A 299 15.88 -19.04 12.50
N SER A 300 15.15 -19.56 11.51
CA SER A 300 13.86 -20.20 11.73
C SER A 300 13.58 -21.21 10.60
N PRO A 301 13.39 -22.49 10.92
CA PRO A 301 13.03 -23.51 9.92
C PRO A 301 11.64 -23.26 9.32
N TYR A 302 10.87 -22.33 9.90
CA TYR A 302 9.48 -22.13 9.58
C TYR A 302 9.23 -20.70 9.12
N ARG A 303 8.58 -20.55 7.96
CA ARG A 303 8.15 -19.26 7.42
C ARG A 303 6.65 -19.09 7.61
N GLY A 304 6.24 -17.93 8.13
CA GLY A 304 4.87 -17.47 8.04
C GLY A 304 4.42 -17.22 6.59
N VAL A 305 3.16 -16.95 6.39
CA VAL A 305 2.58 -16.61 5.08
C VAL A 305 1.84 -15.30 5.19
N SER A 306 1.91 -14.48 4.14
CA SER A 306 1.06 -13.30 3.95
C SER A 306 0.56 -13.33 2.51
N ALA A 307 -0.72 -13.02 2.30
CA ALA A 307 -1.32 -13.03 0.98
C ALA A 307 -2.47 -12.01 0.90
N TRP A 308 -2.69 -11.49 -0.30
CA TRP A 308 -3.87 -10.72 -0.65
C TRP A 308 -5.00 -11.68 -1.01
N ILE A 309 -5.92 -11.88 -0.09
CA ILE A 309 -7.06 -12.79 -0.22
C ILE A 309 -8.24 -12.13 0.47
N PRO A 310 -9.43 -12.04 -0.17
CA PRO A 310 -10.63 -11.49 0.46
C PRO A 310 -10.95 -12.18 1.79
N GLU A 311 -11.50 -11.43 2.73
CA GLU A 311 -11.86 -11.92 4.07
C GLU A 311 -12.72 -13.18 4.01
N THR A 312 -13.73 -13.18 3.12
CA THR A 312 -14.64 -14.30 2.93
C THR A 312 -13.92 -15.59 2.55
N VAL A 313 -12.96 -15.50 1.62
CA VAL A 313 -12.15 -16.65 1.19
C VAL A 313 -11.20 -17.06 2.31
N ALA A 314 -10.60 -16.12 3.04
CA ALA A 314 -9.71 -16.41 4.16
C ALA A 314 -10.45 -17.19 5.27
N LYS A 315 -11.69 -16.78 5.58
CA LYS A 315 -12.55 -17.48 6.54
C LYS A 315 -12.96 -18.87 6.03
N GLN A 316 -13.28 -19.03 4.74
CA GLN A 316 -13.56 -20.34 4.15
C GLN A 316 -12.36 -21.29 4.23
N LEU A 317 -11.16 -20.81 3.97
CA LEU A 317 -9.93 -21.59 4.13
C LEU A 317 -9.74 -22.04 5.58
N MET A 318 -10.07 -21.18 6.55
CA MET A 318 -10.01 -21.53 7.97
C MET A 318 -11.04 -22.60 8.32
N ALA A 319 -12.29 -22.43 7.89
CA ALA A 319 -13.38 -23.38 8.15
C ALA A 319 -13.18 -24.75 7.47
N SER A 320 -12.33 -24.82 6.43
CA SER A 320 -12.01 -26.09 5.76
C SER A 320 -10.99 -26.95 6.50
N ILE A 321 -10.42 -26.46 7.61
CA ILE A 321 -9.53 -27.22 8.48
C ILE A 321 -10.40 -27.99 9.47
N PRO A 322 -10.25 -29.33 9.58
CA PRO A 322 -11.00 -30.10 10.56
C PRO A 322 -10.77 -29.57 11.98
N ALA A 323 -11.84 -29.51 12.77
CA ALA A 323 -11.73 -29.17 14.17
C ALA A 323 -10.82 -30.18 14.89
N GLU A 324 -9.97 -29.69 15.80
CA GLU A 324 -9.12 -30.55 16.63
C GLU A 324 -10.03 -31.46 17.47
N GLY A 325 -9.96 -32.77 17.25
CA GLY A 325 -10.71 -33.78 18.02
C GLY A 325 -11.71 -34.62 17.24
N GLY A 326 -11.87 -34.42 15.93
CA GLY A 326 -12.60 -35.38 15.10
C GLY A 326 -11.75 -36.62 14.86
N GLU A 327 -12.07 -37.70 15.52
CA GLU A 327 -11.50 -39.02 15.25
C GLU A 327 -11.53 -39.32 13.75
N ARG A 328 -10.36 -39.78 13.22
CA ARG A 328 -10.26 -40.35 11.86
C ARG A 328 -10.61 -41.80 11.90
#